data_b1d9a41c56abc12c6b472d8d001268e3
#
_entry.id   b1d9a41c56abc12c6b472d8d001268e3
#
_cell.length_a   1.000
_cell.length_b   1.000
_cell.length_c   1.000
_cell.angle_alpha   90.00
_cell.angle_beta   90.00
_cell.angle_gamma   90.00
#
_symmetry.space_group_name_H-M   'P 1'
#
loop_
_entity.id
_entity.type
_entity.pdbx_description
1 polymer ?
#
loop_
_entity_poly.entity_id
_entity_poly.type
_entity_poly.pdbx_seq_one_letter_code
_entity_poly.pdbx_strand_id
1 'polypeptide(L)'
;MTSSCKALVLRHWQAANDRDWTAFAELLADDLVYRVPQTREQVRGAAGYLDFFRTWPGDWRADVQQVIAEAGQAVTVLNFLTERDNPQAAQMTGITFFEVQDGKITRVTDHWPEPYEPPPRASAQVTRY
;
A
#
# COMPACT_ATOMS: atom_id res chain seq x y z
N MET A 1 -17.22 17.49 -9.06
CA MET A 1 -17.39 16.10 -8.61
C MET A 1 -16.19 15.67 -7.82
N THR A 2 -16.44 15.13 -6.66
CA THR A 2 -15.36 14.52 -5.88
C THR A 2 -15.02 13.16 -6.47
N SER A 3 -13.73 12.84 -6.52
CA SER A 3 -13.30 11.51 -6.92
C SER A 3 -13.78 10.48 -5.89
N SER A 4 -14.15 9.30 -6.36
CA SER A 4 -14.45 8.21 -5.45
C SER A 4 -13.20 7.82 -4.67
N CYS A 5 -13.41 7.25 -3.50
CA CYS A 5 -12.32 6.73 -2.68
C CYS A 5 -11.49 5.69 -3.46
N LYS A 6 -12.17 4.82 -4.21
CA LYS A 6 -11.50 3.82 -5.05
C LYS A 6 -10.59 4.49 -6.08
N ALA A 7 -11.10 5.49 -6.81
CA ALA A 7 -10.31 6.18 -7.83
C ALA A 7 -9.09 6.87 -7.22
N LEU A 8 -9.26 7.43 -6.03
CA LEU A 8 -8.19 8.14 -5.34
C LEU A 8 -7.03 7.20 -4.97
N VAL A 9 -7.35 6.04 -4.39
CA VAL A 9 -6.30 5.10 -3.98
C VAL A 9 -5.64 4.41 -5.17
N LEU A 10 -6.37 4.21 -6.27
CA LEU A 10 -5.76 3.71 -7.50
C LEU A 10 -4.79 4.73 -8.09
N ARG A 11 -5.14 6.03 -8.05
CA ARG A 11 -4.22 7.08 -8.49
C ARG A 11 -2.99 7.17 -7.60
N HIS A 12 -3.13 6.92 -6.30
CA HIS A 12 -2.01 6.88 -5.38
C HIS A 12 -0.95 5.89 -5.87
N TRP A 13 -1.35 4.64 -6.16
CA TRP A 13 -0.40 3.64 -6.62
C TRP A 13 0.11 3.93 -8.03
N GLN A 14 -0.75 4.45 -8.91
CA GLN A 14 -0.33 4.81 -10.27
C GLN A 14 0.75 5.91 -10.24
N ALA A 15 0.52 6.96 -9.47
CA ALA A 15 1.48 8.06 -9.34
C ALA A 15 2.81 7.57 -8.74
N ALA A 16 2.73 6.71 -7.72
CA ALA A 16 3.93 6.14 -7.11
C ALA A 16 4.71 5.28 -8.10
N ASN A 17 4.03 4.43 -8.85
CA ASN A 17 4.65 3.59 -9.87
C ASN A 17 5.30 4.41 -10.98
N ASP A 18 4.68 5.52 -11.35
CA ASP A 18 5.18 6.42 -12.38
C ASP A 18 6.25 7.38 -11.86
N ARG A 19 6.50 7.39 -10.55
CA ARG A 19 7.40 8.37 -9.89
C ARG A 19 6.94 9.80 -10.11
N ASP A 20 5.62 9.98 -10.31
CA ASP A 20 5.01 11.30 -10.46
C ASP A 20 4.68 11.87 -9.09
N TRP A 21 5.70 12.42 -8.44
CA TRP A 21 5.58 12.86 -7.06
C TRP A 21 4.71 14.09 -6.89
N THR A 22 4.57 14.90 -7.93
CA THR A 22 3.64 16.03 -7.92
C THR A 22 2.20 15.55 -7.85
N ALA A 23 1.82 14.61 -8.71
CA ALA A 23 0.48 14.02 -8.69
C ALA A 23 0.23 13.25 -7.39
N PHE A 24 1.24 12.54 -6.89
CA PHE A 24 1.16 11.79 -5.63
C PHE A 24 0.86 12.73 -4.46
N ALA A 25 1.61 13.82 -4.36
CA ALA A 25 1.45 14.80 -3.27
C ALA A 25 0.06 15.44 -3.24
N GLU A 26 -0.54 15.66 -4.41
CA GLU A 26 -1.87 16.27 -4.52
C GLU A 26 -2.98 15.40 -3.89
N LEU A 27 -2.75 14.12 -3.71
CA LEU A 27 -3.74 13.19 -3.15
C LEU A 27 -3.72 13.16 -1.62
N LEU A 28 -2.71 13.77 -0.98
CA LEU A 28 -2.41 13.59 0.42
C LEU A 28 -2.89 14.78 1.26
N ALA A 29 -3.53 14.51 2.40
CA ALA A 29 -3.80 15.54 3.39
C ALA A 29 -2.50 15.96 4.05
N ASP A 30 -2.38 17.25 4.41
CA ASP A 30 -1.16 17.78 5.02
C ASP A 30 -0.77 17.06 6.30
N ASP A 31 -1.75 16.62 7.08
CA ASP A 31 -1.58 15.97 8.37
C ASP A 31 -1.72 14.45 8.29
N LEU A 32 -1.53 13.86 7.12
CA LEU A 32 -1.58 12.42 6.90
C LEU A 32 -0.72 11.68 7.93
N VAL A 33 -1.20 10.53 8.39
CA VAL A 33 -0.44 9.63 9.25
C VAL A 33 -0.31 8.28 8.56
N TYR A 34 0.91 7.81 8.45
CA TYR A 34 1.25 6.51 7.89
C TYR A 34 1.82 5.62 8.98
N ARG A 35 1.34 4.38 9.07
CA ARG A 35 1.82 3.41 10.06
C ARG A 35 2.07 2.06 9.46
N VAL A 36 3.10 1.40 9.98
CA VAL A 36 3.39 -0.01 9.70
C VAL A 36 3.38 -0.73 11.05
N PRO A 37 2.22 -1.28 11.46
CA PRO A 37 2.12 -1.93 12.78
C PRO A 37 3.11 -3.08 12.98
N GLN A 38 3.43 -3.78 11.92
CA GLN A 38 4.34 -4.93 11.95
C GLN A 38 5.74 -4.56 12.44
N THR A 39 6.23 -3.38 12.06
CA THR A 39 7.54 -2.88 12.48
C THR A 39 7.43 -1.77 13.52
N ARG A 40 6.20 -1.34 13.82
CA ARG A 40 5.90 -0.25 14.76
C ARG A 40 6.48 1.09 14.32
N GLU A 41 6.60 1.28 13.02
CA GLU A 41 7.06 2.52 12.42
C GLU A 41 5.90 3.43 12.07
N GLN A 42 6.13 4.73 12.10
CA GLN A 42 5.15 5.70 11.62
C GLN A 42 5.82 6.89 10.98
N VAL A 43 5.08 7.53 10.08
CA VAL A 43 5.47 8.79 9.44
C VAL A 43 4.31 9.76 9.59
N ARG A 44 4.57 10.97 10.02
CA ARG A 44 3.55 12.01 10.18
C ARG A 44 3.75 13.09 9.13
N GLY A 45 2.64 13.44 8.47
CA GLY A 45 2.62 14.50 7.49
C GLY A 45 2.83 14.02 6.06
N ALA A 46 2.24 14.76 5.12
CA ALA A 46 2.31 14.44 3.70
C ALA A 46 3.74 14.47 3.17
N ALA A 47 4.53 15.46 3.61
CA ALA A 47 5.91 15.60 3.15
C ALA A 47 6.76 14.38 3.55
N GLY A 48 6.59 13.89 4.77
CA GLY A 48 7.31 12.71 5.24
C GLY A 48 6.89 11.44 4.50
N TYR A 49 5.60 11.30 4.24
CA TYR A 49 5.07 10.16 3.49
C TYR A 49 5.60 10.13 2.06
N LEU A 50 5.60 11.29 1.39
CA LEU A 50 6.18 11.43 0.07
C LEU A 50 7.66 11.05 0.06
N ASP A 51 8.41 11.57 1.05
CA ASP A 51 9.84 11.31 1.17
C ASP A 51 10.13 9.82 1.37
N PHE A 52 9.31 9.16 2.19
CA PHE A 52 9.42 7.72 2.44
C PHE A 52 9.32 6.94 1.12
N PHE A 53 8.32 7.26 0.28
CA PHE A 53 8.14 6.58 -1.01
C PHE A 53 9.27 6.92 -1.98
N ARG A 54 9.61 8.21 -2.05
CA ARG A 54 10.62 8.69 -3.01
C ARG A 54 12.01 8.10 -2.75
N THR A 55 12.32 7.86 -1.48
CA THR A 55 13.65 7.36 -1.08
C THR A 55 13.71 5.84 -0.93
N TRP A 56 12.61 5.15 -1.11
CA TRP A 56 12.61 3.69 -1.03
C TRP A 56 13.51 3.13 -2.13
N PRO A 57 14.45 2.22 -1.77
CA PRO A 57 15.46 1.77 -2.72
C PRO A 57 14.90 0.86 -3.82
N GLY A 58 15.59 0.87 -4.97
CA GLY A 58 15.30 -0.03 -6.07
C GLY A 58 14.28 0.53 -7.06
N ASP A 59 14.17 -0.13 -8.20
CA ASP A 59 13.18 0.19 -9.21
C ASP A 59 11.92 -0.66 -8.99
N TRP A 60 11.27 -0.42 -7.87
CA TRP A 60 10.12 -1.19 -7.42
C TRP A 60 8.85 -0.81 -8.17
N ARG A 61 7.90 -1.74 -8.14
CA ARG A 61 6.54 -1.53 -8.66
C ARG A 61 5.52 -2.14 -7.70
N ALA A 62 4.44 -1.43 -7.45
CA ALA A 62 3.33 -1.93 -6.64
C ALA A 62 2.17 -2.25 -7.58
N ASP A 63 1.94 -3.54 -7.85
CA ASP A 63 0.83 -3.97 -8.71
C ASP A 63 -0.40 -4.24 -7.86
N VAL A 64 -1.46 -3.47 -8.11
CA VAL A 64 -2.72 -3.64 -7.39
C VAL A 64 -3.41 -4.90 -7.89
N GLN A 65 -3.60 -5.88 -7.00
CA GLN A 65 -4.28 -7.13 -7.31
C GLN A 65 -5.77 -7.06 -6.98
N GLN A 66 -6.12 -6.28 -5.96
CA GLN A 66 -7.48 -6.16 -5.49
C GLN A 66 -7.66 -4.80 -4.82
N VAL A 67 -8.81 -4.19 -5.03
CA VAL A 67 -9.20 -2.97 -4.33
C VAL A 67 -10.64 -3.08 -3.88
N ILE A 68 -10.88 -2.76 -2.61
CA ILE A 68 -12.22 -2.69 -2.04
C ILE A 68 -12.34 -1.32 -1.39
N ALA A 69 -13.41 -0.60 -1.68
CA ALA A 69 -13.61 0.74 -1.16
C ALA A 69 -15.07 0.98 -0.80
N GLU A 70 -15.28 1.67 0.30
CA GLU A 70 -16.59 2.05 0.78
C GLU A 70 -16.49 3.26 1.71
N ALA A 71 -17.34 4.26 1.48
CA ALA A 71 -17.58 5.37 2.42
C ALA A 71 -16.31 5.99 3.04
N GLY A 72 -15.35 6.33 2.22
CA GLY A 72 -14.12 7.01 2.70
C GLY A 72 -13.06 6.08 3.24
N GLN A 73 -13.22 4.77 3.05
CA GLN A 73 -12.22 3.78 3.41
C GLN A 73 -11.93 2.90 2.21
N ALA A 74 -10.69 2.45 2.10
CA ALA A 74 -10.30 1.52 1.05
C ALA A 74 -9.21 0.59 1.52
N VAL A 75 -9.17 -0.60 0.93
CA VAL A 75 -8.06 -1.51 1.11
C VAL A 75 -7.57 -1.96 -0.27
N THR A 76 -6.25 -1.99 -0.44
CA THR A 76 -5.63 -2.55 -1.63
C THR A 76 -4.76 -3.72 -1.24
N VAL A 77 -4.81 -4.79 -2.06
CA VAL A 77 -3.88 -5.90 -1.96
C VAL A 77 -2.92 -5.78 -3.13
N LEU A 78 -1.64 -5.76 -2.84
CA LEU A 78 -0.59 -5.51 -3.81
C LEU A 78 0.29 -6.73 -4.00
N ASN A 79 0.82 -6.89 -5.20
CA ASN A 79 2.04 -7.62 -5.42
C ASN A 79 3.15 -6.58 -5.58
N PHE A 80 4.06 -6.52 -4.61
CA PHE A 80 5.17 -5.57 -4.63
C PHE A 80 6.39 -6.26 -5.23
N LEU A 81 6.85 -5.71 -6.38
CA LEU A 81 8.03 -6.20 -7.07
C LEU A 81 9.20 -5.30 -6.69
N THR A 82 10.27 -5.87 -6.18
CA THR A 82 11.44 -5.08 -5.78
C THR A 82 12.20 -4.52 -6.98
N GLU A 83 12.07 -5.15 -8.15
CA GLU A 83 12.60 -4.65 -9.42
C GLU A 83 11.61 -4.97 -10.53
N ARG A 84 11.01 -3.94 -11.12
CA ARG A 84 9.86 -4.09 -12.05
C ARG A 84 10.16 -4.92 -13.29
N ASP A 85 11.39 -4.91 -13.78
CA ASP A 85 11.74 -5.58 -15.03
C ASP A 85 12.51 -6.88 -14.80
N ASN A 86 12.58 -7.35 -13.56
CA ASN A 86 13.31 -8.55 -13.21
C ASN A 86 12.37 -9.59 -12.58
N PRO A 87 11.92 -10.60 -13.35
CA PRO A 87 11.01 -11.62 -12.82
C PRO A 87 11.64 -12.51 -11.76
N GLN A 88 12.97 -12.47 -11.62
CA GLN A 88 13.69 -13.23 -10.59
C GLN A 88 13.82 -12.45 -9.26
N ALA A 89 13.48 -11.16 -9.27
CA ALA A 89 13.57 -10.35 -8.06
C ALA A 89 12.51 -10.76 -7.04
N ALA A 90 12.77 -10.46 -5.77
CA ALA A 90 11.84 -10.77 -4.70
C ALA A 90 10.51 -10.05 -4.88
N GLN A 91 9.43 -10.74 -4.55
CA GLN A 91 8.07 -10.21 -4.58
C GLN A 91 7.43 -10.41 -3.20
N MET A 92 6.61 -9.44 -2.81
CA MET A 92 5.96 -9.47 -1.50
C MET A 92 4.50 -9.07 -1.65
N THR A 93 3.64 -9.65 -0.81
CA THR A 93 2.26 -9.18 -0.71
C THR A 93 2.22 -8.00 0.25
N GLY A 94 1.56 -6.94 -0.17
CA GLY A 94 1.27 -5.81 0.70
C GLY A 94 -0.24 -5.63 0.82
N ILE A 95 -0.71 -5.29 2.02
CA ILE A 95 -2.12 -4.96 2.25
C ILE A 95 -2.15 -3.57 2.85
N THR A 96 -2.73 -2.63 2.13
CA THR A 96 -2.73 -1.22 2.52
C THR A 96 -4.15 -0.73 2.77
N PHE A 97 -4.38 -0.21 3.97
CA PHE A 97 -5.66 0.41 4.34
C PHE A 97 -5.53 1.92 4.24
N PHE A 98 -6.56 2.54 3.66
CA PHE A 98 -6.62 3.99 3.48
C PHE A 98 -7.87 4.56 4.15
N GLU A 99 -7.73 5.75 4.73
CA GLU A 99 -8.87 6.58 5.10
C GLU A 99 -8.79 7.87 4.28
N VAL A 100 -9.94 8.29 3.76
CA VAL A 100 -10.05 9.46 2.89
C VAL A 100 -11.10 10.41 3.47
N GLN A 101 -10.75 11.69 3.57
CA GLN A 101 -11.67 12.75 3.99
C GLN A 101 -11.46 13.95 3.08
N ASP A 102 -12.57 14.55 2.66
CA ASP A 102 -12.54 15.77 1.84
C ASP A 102 -11.66 15.64 0.59
N GLY A 103 -11.70 14.45 -0.03
CA GLY A 103 -10.95 14.20 -1.26
C GLY A 103 -9.45 14.00 -1.08
N LYS A 104 -8.98 13.82 0.14
CA LYS A 104 -7.57 13.62 0.45
C LYS A 104 -7.36 12.37 1.30
N ILE A 105 -6.23 11.71 1.12
CA ILE A 105 -5.84 10.57 1.94
C ILE A 105 -5.33 11.10 3.29
N THR A 106 -5.98 10.67 4.37
CA THR A 106 -5.67 11.15 5.73
C THR A 106 -4.92 10.12 6.56
N ARG A 107 -5.09 8.84 6.28
CA ARG A 107 -4.43 7.77 7.02
C ARG A 107 -4.12 6.61 6.10
N VAL A 108 -2.92 6.06 6.27
CA VAL A 108 -2.46 4.88 5.53
C VAL A 108 -1.86 3.90 6.52
N THR A 109 -2.27 2.64 6.44
CA THR A 109 -1.72 1.58 7.29
C THR A 109 -1.31 0.41 6.41
N ASP A 110 -0.03 0.06 6.45
CA ASP A 110 0.52 -1.04 5.66
C ASP A 110 0.74 -2.29 6.51
N HIS A 111 0.40 -3.42 5.91
CA HIS A 111 0.71 -4.74 6.44
C HIS A 111 1.44 -5.54 5.36
N TRP A 112 2.52 -6.22 5.77
CA TRP A 112 3.34 -7.04 4.88
C TRP A 112 3.37 -8.45 5.43
N PRO A 113 2.31 -9.28 5.19
CA PRO A 113 2.26 -10.63 5.73
C PRO A 113 3.41 -11.46 5.22
N GLU A 114 4.08 -12.14 6.14
CA GLU A 114 5.18 -13.02 5.82
C GLU A 114 4.75 -14.47 6.07
N PRO A 115 5.14 -15.42 5.20
CA PRO A 115 4.88 -16.83 5.44
C PRO A 115 5.54 -17.28 6.74
N TYR A 116 4.88 -18.16 7.46
CA TYR A 116 5.46 -18.81 8.61
C TYR A 116 5.03 -20.27 8.64
N GLU A 117 5.77 -21.11 9.34
CA GLU A 117 5.43 -22.52 9.45
C GLU A 117 4.35 -22.67 10.52
N PRO A 118 3.14 -23.10 10.15
CA PRO A 118 2.06 -23.24 11.12
C PRO A 118 2.26 -24.50 11.97
N PRO A 119 1.64 -24.57 13.16
CA PRO A 119 1.66 -25.82 13.91
C PRO A 119 0.97 -26.94 13.12
N PRO A 120 1.31 -28.20 13.41
CA PRO A 120 0.65 -29.33 12.75
C PRO A 120 -0.87 -29.27 12.92
N ARG A 121 -1.60 -29.57 11.85
CA ARG A 121 -3.06 -29.52 11.86
C ARG A 121 -3.63 -30.90 12.16
N ALA A 122 -4.60 -30.96 13.08
CA ALA A 122 -5.28 -32.22 13.37
C ALA A 122 -6.29 -32.60 12.30
N SER A 123 -6.85 -31.61 11.60
CA SER A 123 -7.85 -31.85 10.55
C SER A 123 -7.21 -32.33 9.26
N ALA A 124 -7.68 -33.45 8.72
CA ALA A 124 -7.26 -33.95 7.42
C ALA A 124 -7.76 -33.08 6.25
N GLN A 125 -8.64 -32.10 6.53
CA GLN A 125 -9.19 -31.21 5.52
C GLN A 125 -8.22 -30.09 5.16
N VAL A 126 -7.20 -29.83 5.98
CA VAL A 126 -6.22 -28.78 5.73
C VAL A 126 -5.12 -29.32 4.82
N THR A 127 -4.92 -28.64 3.69
CA THR A 127 -3.85 -28.99 2.73
C THR A 127 -2.97 -27.77 2.50
N ARG A 128 -1.76 -28.02 2.02
CA ARG A 128 -0.82 -26.93 1.61
C ARG A 128 -0.93 -26.73 0.09
N TYR A 129 -0.75 -25.47 -0.34
CA TYR A 129 -0.73 -25.15 -1.78
C TYR A 129 0.44 -24.27 -2.13
#